data_8093d693cfbd2477aac2a5dd009b5d74
#
_entry.id   8093d693cfbd2477aac2a5dd009b5d74
#
_cell.length_a   1.000
_cell.length_b   1.000
_cell.length_c   1.000
_cell.angle_alpha   90.00
_cell.angle_beta   90.00
_cell.angle_gamma   90.00
#
_symmetry.space_group_name_H-M   'P 1'
#
loop_
_entity.id
_entity.type
_entity.pdbx_description
1 polymer ?
#
loop_
_entity_poly.entity_id
_entity_poly.type
_entity_poly.pdbx_seq_one_letter_code
_entity_poly.pdbx_strand_id
1 'polypeptide(L)'
;CFGGCTFCSITAHQGRIIQSRSEESVLLELGKMGKDESFNGIVSDIGGPTANMYKMRCTRPEVEAKCKRLSCVHPTICKLLGTDHGPIIKLMQKAREIPGIRKVLVASGIRMDLAQLSPQYLEELTAHHVGGHLKVAPEAEDANVLKLMKKPAHDNFKTFSDEFKKASQK
;
A
#
# COMPACT_ATOMS: atom_id res chain seq x y z
N CYS A 1 -7.63 -4.43 -8.27
CA CYS A 1 -7.54 -4.00 -6.87
C CYS A 1 -8.74 -4.50 -6.08
N PHE A 2 -8.54 -5.13 -4.94
CA PHE A 2 -9.60 -5.67 -4.09
C PHE A 2 -10.33 -4.60 -3.25
N GLY A 3 -9.97 -3.33 -3.39
CA GLY A 3 -10.64 -2.21 -2.70
C GLY A 3 -12.09 -2.04 -3.09
N GLY A 4 -12.40 -2.16 -4.37
CA GLY A 4 -13.76 -2.12 -4.89
C GLY A 4 -14.46 -0.77 -4.70
N CYS A 5 -13.70 0.34 -4.64
CA CYS A 5 -14.26 1.68 -4.56
C CYS A 5 -15.13 1.97 -5.78
N THR A 6 -16.32 2.55 -5.58
CA THR A 6 -17.35 2.67 -6.65
C THR A 6 -16.97 3.67 -7.75
N PHE A 7 -16.12 4.64 -7.45
CA PHE A 7 -15.65 5.66 -8.39
C PHE A 7 -14.38 5.26 -9.15
N CYS A 8 -13.74 4.13 -8.77
CA CYS A 8 -12.45 3.74 -9.33
C CYS A 8 -12.59 2.64 -10.37
N SER A 9 -12.05 2.86 -11.57
CA SER A 9 -12.10 1.89 -12.67
C SER A 9 -11.10 0.73 -12.56
N ILE A 10 -10.11 0.80 -11.67
CA ILE A 10 -9.05 -0.21 -11.58
C ILE A 10 -9.61 -1.63 -11.40
N THR A 11 -10.61 -1.80 -10.53
CA THR A 11 -11.22 -3.12 -10.32
C THR A 11 -11.93 -3.63 -11.56
N ALA A 12 -12.58 -2.75 -12.32
CA ALA A 12 -13.28 -3.12 -13.55
C ALA A 12 -12.31 -3.50 -14.67
N HIS A 13 -11.20 -2.76 -14.82
CA HIS A 13 -10.21 -2.99 -15.88
C HIS A 13 -9.20 -4.09 -15.57
N GLN A 14 -8.72 -4.17 -14.33
CA GLN A 14 -7.60 -5.04 -13.95
C GLN A 14 -8.00 -6.16 -12.98
N GLY A 15 -9.29 -6.24 -12.65
CA GLY A 15 -9.80 -7.24 -11.71
C GLY A 15 -9.43 -6.96 -10.26
N ARG A 16 -9.78 -7.91 -9.38
CA ARG A 16 -9.63 -7.76 -7.92
C ARG A 16 -8.31 -8.30 -7.37
N ILE A 17 -7.61 -9.11 -8.13
CA ILE A 17 -6.35 -9.71 -7.69
C ILE A 17 -5.22 -8.69 -7.85
N ILE A 18 -4.42 -8.51 -6.81
CA ILE A 18 -3.23 -7.68 -6.89
C ILE A 18 -2.15 -8.44 -7.64
N GLN A 19 -1.71 -7.90 -8.77
CA GLN A 19 -0.58 -8.38 -9.52
C GLN A 19 0.70 -7.80 -8.92
N SER A 20 1.44 -8.64 -8.20
CA SER A 20 2.70 -8.24 -7.56
C SER A 20 3.88 -8.87 -8.27
N ARG A 21 4.84 -8.04 -8.67
CA ARG A 21 6.13 -8.53 -9.17
C ARG A 21 6.86 -9.30 -8.07
N SER A 22 7.73 -10.23 -8.45
CA SER A 22 8.59 -10.88 -7.47
C SER A 22 9.57 -9.89 -6.84
N GLU A 23 9.98 -10.13 -5.61
CA GLU A 23 11.00 -9.34 -4.92
C GLU A 23 12.27 -9.26 -5.75
N GLU A 24 12.74 -10.39 -6.27
CA GLU A 24 13.95 -10.48 -7.10
C GLU A 24 13.85 -9.59 -8.35
N SER A 25 12.69 -9.61 -9.04
CA SER A 25 12.47 -8.79 -10.23
C SER A 25 12.57 -7.29 -9.93
N VAL A 26 12.03 -6.85 -8.80
CA VAL A 26 12.10 -5.44 -8.38
C VAL A 26 13.53 -5.07 -7.98
N LEU A 27 14.20 -5.89 -7.17
CA LEU A 27 15.57 -5.62 -6.72
C LEU A 27 16.57 -5.64 -7.88
N LEU A 28 16.38 -6.52 -8.87
CA LEU A 28 17.21 -6.54 -10.07
C LEU A 28 17.09 -5.24 -10.88
N GLU A 29 15.88 -4.72 -11.03
CA GLU A 29 15.66 -3.43 -11.72
C GLU A 29 16.31 -2.28 -10.95
N LEU A 30 16.10 -2.20 -9.65
CA LEU A 30 16.75 -1.18 -8.80
C LEU A 30 18.27 -1.28 -8.85
N GLY A 31 18.82 -2.49 -8.89
CA GLY A 31 20.25 -2.70 -9.04
C GLY A 31 20.82 -2.23 -10.40
N LYS A 32 20.01 -2.29 -11.47
CA LYS A 32 20.38 -1.68 -12.76
C LYS A 32 20.34 -0.15 -12.69
N MET A 33 19.29 0.40 -12.08
CA MET A 33 19.18 1.86 -11.88
C MET A 33 20.33 2.40 -11.05
N GLY A 34 20.71 1.71 -9.96
CA GLY A 34 21.81 2.15 -9.09
C GLY A 34 23.19 2.16 -9.75
N LYS A 35 23.36 1.45 -10.90
CA LYS A 35 24.60 1.45 -11.70
C LYS A 35 24.63 2.53 -12.77
N ASP A 36 23.51 3.19 -13.04
CA ASP A 36 23.42 4.24 -14.04
C ASP A 36 24.01 5.54 -13.48
N GLU A 37 25.03 6.07 -14.14
CA GLU A 37 25.72 7.29 -13.73
C GLU A 37 24.82 8.53 -13.76
N SER A 38 23.78 8.54 -14.57
CA SER A 38 22.80 9.64 -14.67
C SER A 38 21.76 9.58 -13.54
N PHE A 39 21.65 8.46 -12.83
CA PHE A 39 20.66 8.27 -11.79
C PHE A 39 21.06 8.96 -10.48
N ASN A 40 20.20 9.81 -9.98
CA ASN A 40 20.46 10.58 -8.76
C ASN A 40 20.34 9.80 -7.44
N GLY A 41 20.09 8.50 -7.50
CA GLY A 41 19.95 7.61 -6.33
C GLY A 41 18.60 7.70 -5.62
N ILE A 42 17.61 8.41 -6.15
CA ILE A 42 16.29 8.56 -5.54
C ILE A 42 15.25 7.79 -6.34
N VAL A 43 14.72 6.72 -5.75
CA VAL A 43 13.53 6.01 -6.25
C VAL A 43 12.32 6.75 -5.73
N SER A 44 11.63 7.48 -6.60
CA SER A 44 10.52 8.35 -6.24
C SER A 44 9.27 7.60 -5.76
N ASP A 45 9.10 6.36 -6.21
CA ASP A 45 7.97 5.52 -5.81
C ASP A 45 8.28 4.04 -6.04
N ILE A 46 8.12 3.22 -5.01
CA ILE A 46 8.21 1.76 -5.10
C ILE A 46 6.82 1.10 -5.03
N GLY A 47 5.79 1.89 -5.17
CA GLY A 47 4.42 1.45 -4.98
C GLY A 47 3.72 1.01 -6.27
N GLY A 48 2.45 1.15 -6.22
CA GLY A 48 1.47 0.91 -7.27
C GLY A 48 0.23 1.74 -6.97
N PRO A 49 -0.97 1.37 -7.45
CA PRO A 49 -2.20 2.10 -7.12
C PRO A 49 -2.44 2.27 -5.62
N THR A 50 -1.89 1.34 -4.81
CA THR A 50 -1.85 1.40 -3.36
C THR A 50 -0.63 0.60 -2.88
N ALA A 51 0.39 1.28 -2.38
CA ALA A 51 1.69 0.69 -2.08
C ALA A 51 1.62 -0.49 -1.08
N ASN A 52 0.81 -0.37 -0.05
CA ASN A 52 0.69 -1.38 1.00
C ASN A 52 -0.26 -2.55 0.69
N MET A 53 -0.55 -2.79 -0.58
CA MET A 53 -1.27 -4.00 -1.02
C MET A 53 -0.33 -5.06 -1.62
N TYR A 54 0.97 -4.83 -1.64
CA TYR A 54 1.94 -5.75 -2.22
C TYR A 54 1.83 -7.16 -1.65
N LYS A 55 1.64 -8.14 -2.55
CA LYS A 55 1.41 -9.56 -2.24
C LYS A 55 0.18 -9.88 -1.38
N MET A 56 -0.67 -8.92 -1.06
CA MET A 56 -1.91 -9.19 -0.35
C MET A 56 -2.93 -9.86 -1.25
N ARG A 57 -3.52 -10.94 -0.77
CA ARG A 57 -4.56 -11.70 -1.48
C ARG A 57 -5.41 -12.51 -0.51
N CYS A 58 -6.46 -13.12 -1.03
CA CYS A 58 -7.25 -14.08 -0.24
C CYS A 58 -6.36 -15.25 0.24
N THR A 59 -6.48 -15.62 1.50
CA THR A 59 -5.74 -16.77 2.09
C THR A 59 -6.28 -18.12 1.64
N ARG A 60 -7.44 -18.14 0.95
CA ARG A 60 -8.10 -19.34 0.46
C ARG A 60 -8.40 -19.22 -1.03
N PRO A 61 -7.50 -19.68 -1.90
CA PRO A 61 -7.63 -19.57 -3.36
C PRO A 61 -8.92 -20.21 -3.91
N GLU A 62 -9.36 -21.31 -3.32
CA GLU A 62 -10.59 -22.00 -3.70
C GLU A 62 -11.85 -21.18 -3.40
N VAL A 63 -11.80 -20.34 -2.38
CA VAL A 63 -12.85 -19.36 -2.06
C VAL A 63 -12.74 -18.15 -2.97
N GLU A 64 -11.53 -17.65 -3.20
CA GLU A 64 -11.26 -16.48 -4.07
C GLU A 64 -11.83 -16.69 -5.46
N ALA A 65 -11.61 -17.89 -6.05
CA ALA A 65 -12.07 -18.24 -7.40
C ALA A 65 -13.60 -18.15 -7.59
N LYS A 66 -14.37 -18.36 -6.51
CA LYS A 66 -15.84 -18.33 -6.53
C LYS A 66 -16.45 -17.11 -5.83
N CYS A 67 -15.61 -16.26 -5.27
CA CYS A 67 -16.04 -15.15 -4.43
C CYS A 67 -16.72 -14.04 -5.25
N LYS A 68 -17.96 -13.72 -4.89
CA LYS A 68 -18.76 -12.64 -5.52
C LYS A 68 -18.71 -11.31 -4.76
N ARG A 69 -17.90 -11.23 -3.71
CA ARG A 69 -17.77 -10.01 -2.91
C ARG A 69 -17.15 -8.89 -3.76
N LEU A 70 -17.75 -7.71 -3.77
CA LEU A 70 -17.29 -6.58 -4.58
C LEU A 70 -16.06 -5.88 -3.98
N SER A 71 -15.89 -5.97 -2.66
CA SER A 71 -14.77 -5.38 -1.94
C SER A 71 -14.27 -6.33 -0.85
N CYS A 72 -12.95 -6.48 -0.69
CA CYS A 72 -12.37 -7.24 0.42
C CYS A 72 -12.15 -6.38 1.68
N VAL A 73 -12.40 -5.07 1.59
CA VAL A 73 -12.13 -4.13 2.68
C VAL A 73 -13.34 -3.29 3.08
N HIS A 74 -14.48 -3.44 2.39
CA HIS A 74 -15.70 -2.71 2.72
C HIS A 74 -16.91 -3.67 2.77
N PRO A 75 -17.87 -3.50 3.71
CA PRO A 75 -17.89 -2.52 4.82
C PRO A 75 -16.87 -2.82 5.92
N THR A 76 -16.36 -4.02 5.99
CA THR A 76 -15.31 -4.47 6.91
C THR A 76 -14.27 -5.28 6.17
N ILE A 77 -13.05 -5.29 6.68
CA ILE A 77 -11.97 -6.10 6.13
C ILE A 77 -12.37 -7.57 6.20
N CYS A 78 -12.27 -8.26 5.07
CA CYS A 78 -12.61 -9.68 4.95
C CYS A 78 -11.66 -10.52 5.82
N LYS A 79 -12.21 -11.40 6.63
CA LYS A 79 -11.41 -12.30 7.49
C LYS A 79 -10.47 -13.24 6.73
N LEU A 80 -10.74 -13.45 5.44
CA LEU A 80 -9.89 -14.25 4.56
C LEU A 80 -8.89 -13.41 3.76
N LEU A 81 -8.87 -12.09 3.90
CA LEU A 81 -7.84 -11.27 3.28
C LEU A 81 -6.55 -11.40 4.09
N GLY A 82 -5.48 -11.84 3.44
CA GLY A 82 -4.13 -11.76 4.02
C GLY A 82 -3.69 -10.30 4.05
N THR A 83 -3.44 -9.79 5.24
CA THR A 83 -3.09 -8.37 5.49
C THR A 83 -1.67 -8.21 6.00
N ASP A 84 -0.82 -9.22 5.77
CA ASP A 84 0.59 -9.19 6.17
C ASP A 84 1.38 -8.15 5.37
N HIS A 85 1.98 -7.18 6.06
CA HIS A 85 2.87 -6.18 5.49
C HIS A 85 4.35 -6.62 5.48
N GLY A 86 4.69 -7.77 6.02
CA GLY A 86 6.06 -8.29 6.04
C GLY A 86 6.72 -8.29 4.67
N PRO A 87 6.07 -8.75 3.59
CA PRO A 87 6.65 -8.75 2.26
C PRO A 87 7.03 -7.36 1.73
N ILE A 88 6.21 -6.33 1.96
CA ILE A 88 6.53 -4.97 1.50
C ILE A 88 7.61 -4.33 2.36
N ILE A 89 7.57 -4.52 3.67
CA ILE A 89 8.62 -4.04 4.59
C ILE A 89 9.98 -4.61 4.16
N LYS A 90 10.06 -5.92 3.96
CA LYS A 90 11.28 -6.59 3.53
C LYS A 90 11.79 -6.09 2.18
N LEU A 91 10.87 -5.89 1.21
CA LEU A 91 11.23 -5.34 -0.09
C LEU A 91 11.81 -3.93 0.04
N MET A 92 11.19 -3.06 0.83
CA MET A 92 11.64 -1.68 1.05
C MET A 92 13.00 -1.63 1.74
N GLN A 93 13.23 -2.48 2.74
CA GLN A 93 14.52 -2.60 3.44
C GLN A 93 15.63 -3.01 2.48
N LYS A 94 15.43 -4.10 1.73
CA LYS A 94 16.40 -4.55 0.74
C LYS A 94 16.66 -3.53 -0.37
N ALA A 95 15.63 -2.83 -0.80
CA ALA A 95 15.76 -1.79 -1.83
C ALA A 95 16.68 -0.65 -1.39
N ARG A 96 16.65 -0.27 -0.09
CA ARG A 96 17.53 0.76 0.49
C ARG A 96 19.00 0.33 0.59
N GLU A 97 19.25 -0.98 0.61
CA GLU A 97 20.60 -1.55 0.73
C GLU A 97 21.32 -1.68 -0.62
N ILE A 98 20.62 -1.44 -1.74
CA ILE A 98 21.20 -1.55 -3.07
C ILE A 98 22.22 -0.43 -3.31
N PRO A 99 23.46 -0.76 -3.74
CA PRO A 99 24.46 0.26 -4.08
C PRO A 99 23.93 1.23 -5.15
N GLY A 100 24.13 2.53 -4.94
CA GLY A 100 23.64 3.60 -5.80
C GLY A 100 22.22 4.06 -5.46
N ILE A 101 21.47 3.37 -4.62
CA ILE A 101 20.17 3.83 -4.11
C ILE A 101 20.41 4.60 -2.78
N ARG A 102 19.99 5.86 -2.75
CA ARG A 102 20.09 6.72 -1.56
C ARG A 102 18.77 6.84 -0.81
N LYS A 103 17.66 6.82 -1.54
CA LYS A 103 16.29 6.90 -1.00
C LYS A 103 15.33 6.07 -1.83
N VAL A 104 14.41 5.44 -1.14
CA VAL A 104 13.25 4.75 -1.74
C VAL A 104 12.01 5.32 -1.11
N LEU A 105 11.18 6.00 -1.91
CA LEU A 105 10.00 6.69 -1.41
C LEU A 105 8.72 5.94 -1.80
N VAL A 106 7.64 6.24 -1.08
CA VAL A 106 6.26 5.81 -1.38
C VAL A 106 5.45 7.07 -1.68
N ALA A 107 5.21 7.33 -2.97
CA ALA A 107 4.47 8.50 -3.45
C ALA A 107 3.09 8.15 -4.02
N SER A 108 2.84 6.91 -4.42
CA SER A 108 1.57 6.46 -5.00
C SER A 108 0.39 6.40 -4.01
N GLY A 109 0.67 6.54 -2.72
CA GLY A 109 -0.32 6.50 -1.66
C GLY A 109 -0.48 5.11 -1.03
N ILE A 110 -1.13 5.11 0.11
CA ILE A 110 -1.40 3.90 0.90
C ILE A 110 -2.87 3.81 1.30
N ARG A 111 -3.31 2.60 1.62
CA ARG A 111 -4.59 2.36 2.29
C ARG A 111 -4.41 2.46 3.79
N MET A 112 -5.07 3.43 4.38
CA MET A 112 -5.01 3.72 5.81
C MET A 112 -5.54 2.57 6.66
N ASP A 113 -6.70 2.02 6.27
CA ASP A 113 -7.38 0.92 6.96
C ASP A 113 -6.53 -0.36 7.04
N LEU A 114 -5.68 -0.60 6.05
CA LEU A 114 -4.73 -1.72 6.08
C LEU A 114 -3.45 -1.35 6.83
N ALA A 115 -2.93 -0.13 6.67
CA ALA A 115 -1.71 0.31 7.32
C ALA A 115 -1.83 0.28 8.86
N GLN A 116 -2.99 0.62 9.40
CA GLN A 116 -3.31 0.56 10.84
C GLN A 116 -3.22 -0.85 11.44
N LEU A 117 -3.27 -1.89 10.60
CA LEU A 117 -3.10 -3.27 11.06
C LEU A 117 -1.63 -3.65 11.31
N SER A 118 -0.68 -2.78 10.93
CA SER A 118 0.76 -3.06 11.03
C SER A 118 1.53 -1.85 11.53
N PRO A 119 1.70 -1.69 12.85
CA PRO A 119 2.55 -0.64 13.42
C PRO A 119 3.98 -0.66 12.85
N GLN A 120 4.54 -1.85 12.61
CA GLN A 120 5.86 -2.01 12.01
C GLN A 120 5.94 -1.42 10.59
N TYR A 121 4.87 -1.56 9.80
CA TYR A 121 4.82 -0.92 8.49
C TYR A 121 4.81 0.60 8.60
N LEU A 122 4.04 1.16 9.54
CA LEU A 122 4.02 2.61 9.78
C LEU A 122 5.39 3.13 10.25
N GLU A 123 6.08 2.41 11.12
CA GLU A 123 7.42 2.75 11.58
C GLU A 123 8.43 2.75 10.43
N GLU A 124 8.47 1.70 9.61
CA GLU A 124 9.35 1.62 8.44
C GLU A 124 9.04 2.75 7.45
N LEU A 125 7.75 2.96 7.17
CA LEU A 125 7.28 3.98 6.23
C LEU A 125 7.71 5.39 6.66
N THR A 126 7.44 5.75 7.91
CA THR A 126 7.72 7.10 8.44
C THR A 126 9.22 7.37 8.56
N ALA A 127 9.99 6.37 9.00
CA ALA A 127 11.43 6.53 9.20
C ALA A 127 12.19 6.69 7.87
N HIS A 128 11.74 6.03 6.77
CA HIS A 128 12.59 5.85 5.60
C HIS A 128 11.94 6.21 4.26
N HIS A 129 10.60 6.21 4.14
CA HIS A 129 9.93 6.18 2.85
C HIS A 129 8.98 7.36 2.59
N VAL A 130 8.93 8.34 3.49
CA VAL A 130 8.16 9.57 3.34
C VAL A 130 9.10 10.72 3.00
N GLY A 131 8.90 11.35 1.87
CA GLY A 131 9.73 12.46 1.37
C GLY A 131 9.28 13.85 1.83
N GLY A 132 8.54 13.95 2.94
CA GLY A 132 7.96 15.20 3.47
C GLY A 132 6.45 15.09 3.66
N HIS A 133 5.72 14.60 2.67
CA HIS A 133 4.28 14.38 2.76
C HIS A 133 3.93 12.93 2.38
N LEU A 134 3.05 12.31 3.15
CA LEU A 134 2.45 11.03 2.80
C LEU A 134 1.14 11.26 2.06
N LYS A 135 0.99 10.63 0.91
CA LYS A 135 -0.26 10.64 0.16
C LYS A 135 -1.21 9.59 0.72
N VAL A 136 -2.39 10.05 1.12
CA VAL A 136 -3.52 9.21 1.54
C VAL A 136 -4.78 9.71 0.85
N ALA A 137 -5.81 8.89 0.79
CA ALA A 137 -7.03 9.22 0.06
C ALA A 137 -8.27 9.02 0.96
N PRO A 138 -8.56 9.95 1.88
CA PRO A 138 -9.78 9.91 2.68
C PRO A 138 -11.04 10.12 1.84
N GLU A 139 -10.96 10.88 0.76
CA GLU A 139 -11.97 11.22 -0.27
C GLU A 139 -13.07 12.17 0.21
N ALA A 140 -13.69 11.93 1.36
CA ALA A 140 -14.77 12.75 1.92
C ALA A 140 -14.77 12.67 3.45
N GLU A 141 -15.55 13.55 4.07
CA GLU A 141 -15.82 13.53 5.52
C GLU A 141 -17.21 12.97 5.84
N ASP A 142 -18.17 13.16 4.93
CA ASP A 142 -19.53 12.67 5.13
C ASP A 142 -19.61 11.14 5.08
N ALA A 143 -20.22 10.55 6.13
CA ALA A 143 -20.30 9.10 6.28
C ALA A 143 -21.14 8.42 5.18
N ASN A 144 -22.19 9.09 4.67
CA ASN A 144 -23.02 8.53 3.61
C ASN A 144 -22.28 8.54 2.28
N VAL A 145 -21.52 9.61 2.00
CA VAL A 145 -20.67 9.69 0.81
C VAL A 145 -19.60 8.60 0.86
N LEU A 146 -18.88 8.44 1.97
CA LEU A 146 -17.88 7.38 2.15
C LEU A 146 -18.48 5.98 1.99
N LYS A 147 -19.69 5.75 2.51
CA LYS A 147 -20.40 4.48 2.34
C LYS A 147 -20.73 4.21 0.87
N LEU A 148 -21.23 5.21 0.13
CA LEU A 148 -21.48 5.10 -1.31
C LEU A 148 -20.20 4.86 -2.11
N MET A 149 -19.09 5.49 -1.72
CA MET A 149 -17.77 5.31 -2.31
C MET A 149 -17.12 3.96 -1.94
N LYS A 150 -17.67 3.22 -0.98
CA LYS A 150 -17.05 2.03 -0.37
C LYS A 150 -15.67 2.31 0.21
N LYS A 151 -15.56 3.45 0.89
CA LYS A 151 -14.37 3.87 1.63
C LYS A 151 -14.54 3.61 3.13
N PRO A 152 -13.44 3.52 3.91
CA PRO A 152 -13.52 3.49 5.37
C PRO A 152 -14.22 4.73 5.94
N ALA A 153 -14.83 4.61 7.11
CA ALA A 153 -15.44 5.73 7.80
C ALA A 153 -14.42 6.84 8.13
N HIS A 154 -14.90 8.07 8.30
CA HIS A 154 -14.04 9.25 8.58
C HIS A 154 -13.15 9.07 9.81
N ASP A 155 -13.64 8.44 10.86
CA ASP A 155 -12.85 8.15 12.07
C ASP A 155 -11.58 7.35 11.80
N ASN A 156 -11.56 6.56 10.73
CA ASN A 156 -10.36 5.85 10.29
C ASN A 156 -9.24 6.82 9.88
N PHE A 157 -9.56 7.92 9.21
CA PHE A 157 -8.54 8.93 8.83
C PHE A 157 -7.96 9.62 10.06
N LYS A 158 -8.80 10.00 11.03
CA LYS A 158 -8.35 10.64 12.27
C LYS A 158 -7.42 9.71 13.06
N THR A 159 -7.85 8.48 13.29
CA THR A 159 -7.04 7.45 13.98
C THR A 159 -5.72 7.23 13.26
N PHE A 160 -5.75 7.07 11.93
CA PHE A 160 -4.53 6.94 11.13
C PHE A 160 -3.59 8.14 11.27
N SER A 161 -4.13 9.37 11.23
CA SER A 161 -3.33 10.59 11.39
C SER A 161 -2.60 10.63 12.73
N ASP A 162 -3.26 10.22 13.81
CA ASP A 162 -2.68 10.17 15.14
C ASP A 162 -1.58 9.09 15.25
N GLU A 163 -1.82 7.92 14.69
CA GLU A 163 -0.83 6.83 14.62
C GLU A 163 0.38 7.22 13.78
N PHE A 164 0.15 7.84 12.62
CA PHE A 164 1.22 8.33 11.75
C PHE A 164 2.08 9.39 12.45
N LYS A 165 1.46 10.36 13.14
CA LYS A 165 2.19 11.36 13.91
C LYS A 165 3.05 10.74 15.01
N LYS A 166 2.50 9.77 15.76
CA LYS A 166 3.26 9.04 16.79
C LYS A 166 4.46 8.28 16.20
N ALA A 167 4.27 7.63 15.06
CA ALA A 167 5.35 6.91 14.38
C ALA A 167 6.43 7.86 13.84
N SER A 168 6.05 9.06 13.39
CA SER A 168 6.98 10.08 12.86
C SER A 168 7.81 10.80 13.93
N GLN A 169 7.45 10.66 15.20
CA GLN A 169 8.16 11.29 16.33
C GLN A 169 9.24 10.39 16.94
N LYS A 170 9.32 9.13 16.50
CA LYS A 170 10.37 8.17 16.89
C LYS A 170 11.61 8.35 16.03
#